data_33682d7466226954655335fe5a02e572
#
_entry.id   33682d7466226954655335fe5a02e572
#
_cell.length_a   1.000
_cell.length_b   1.000
_cell.length_c   1.000
_cell.angle_alpha   90.00
_cell.angle_beta   90.00
_cell.angle_gamma   90.00
#
_symmetry.space_group_name_H-M   'P 1'
#
loop_
_entity.id
_entity.type
_entity.pdbx_description
1 polymer ?
#
loop_
_entity_poly.entity_id
_entity_poly.type
_entity_poly.pdbx_seq_one_letter_code
_entity_poly.pdbx_strand_id
1 'polypeptide(L)'
;MEFTQKALELEKHRAYLNKISKEDITHLIKSVIYHLEQKKIFQEEELKKINLSVLTNEPFNNLYFKYNKERLPLAGSVYLQESDDLTFIVSLCHHFKMRSPLIIRGSNSQQSKMLEIFLQTLSENQMKSDFIKIIQ
;
A
#
# COMPACT_ATOMS: atom_id res chain seq x y z
N MET A 1 -16.96 -17.22 -5.50
CA MET A 1 -16.19 -16.13 -6.00
C MET A 1 -14.86 -16.03 -5.35
N GLU A 2 -13.86 -16.10 -6.17
CA GLU A 2 -12.50 -16.17 -5.71
C GLU A 2 -12.06 -14.95 -4.91
N PHE A 3 -12.45 -13.76 -5.38
CA PHE A 3 -12.08 -12.54 -4.69
C PHE A 3 -12.67 -12.44 -3.31
N THR A 4 -13.93 -12.78 -3.18
CA THR A 4 -14.62 -12.69 -1.90
C THR A 4 -13.97 -13.61 -0.89
N GLN A 5 -13.64 -14.80 -1.31
CA GLN A 5 -13.01 -15.78 -0.43
C GLN A 5 -11.61 -15.31 0.00
N LYS A 6 -10.81 -14.83 -0.94
CA LYS A 6 -9.49 -14.30 -0.63
C LYS A 6 -9.55 -13.11 0.30
N ALA A 7 -10.52 -12.23 0.08
CA ALA A 7 -10.70 -11.06 0.94
C ALA A 7 -11.05 -11.49 2.37
N LEU A 8 -11.91 -12.48 2.50
CA LEU A 8 -12.27 -12.97 3.82
C LEU A 8 -11.09 -13.64 4.52
N GLU A 9 -10.31 -14.39 3.78
CA GLU A 9 -9.11 -15.02 4.34
C GLU A 9 -8.12 -13.99 4.83
N LEU A 10 -7.97 -12.89 4.10
CA LEU A 10 -7.03 -11.85 4.47
C LEU A 10 -7.47 -11.07 5.70
N GLU A 11 -8.77 -11.01 5.97
CA GLU A 11 -9.26 -10.28 7.13
C GLU A 11 -8.69 -10.78 8.45
N LYS A 12 -8.31 -12.03 8.52
CA LYS A 12 -7.70 -12.58 9.73
C LYS A 12 -6.38 -11.90 10.07
N HIS A 13 -5.76 -11.22 9.10
CA HIS A 13 -4.49 -10.53 9.34
C HIS A 13 -4.67 -9.11 9.84
N ARG A 14 -5.91 -8.62 9.91
CA ARG A 14 -6.16 -7.25 10.38
C ARG A 14 -5.71 -7.06 11.81
N ALA A 15 -5.88 -8.07 12.64
CA ALA A 15 -5.44 -7.98 14.04
C ALA A 15 -3.94 -7.71 14.12
N TYR A 16 -3.16 -8.36 13.26
CA TYR A 16 -1.72 -8.11 13.20
C TYR A 16 -1.44 -6.67 12.77
N LEU A 17 -2.11 -6.21 11.73
CA LEU A 17 -1.91 -4.84 11.23
C LEU A 17 -2.25 -3.80 12.29
N ASN A 18 -3.30 -4.07 13.07
CA ASN A 18 -3.72 -3.14 14.10
C ASN A 18 -2.73 -3.03 15.25
N LYS A 19 -1.83 -4.00 15.39
CA LYS A 19 -0.81 -3.99 16.43
C LYS A 19 0.43 -3.18 16.04
N ILE A 20 0.57 -2.85 14.76
CA ILE A 20 1.72 -2.09 14.31
C ILE A 20 1.54 -0.64 14.74
N SER A 21 2.54 -0.06 15.37
CA SER A 21 2.45 1.31 15.84
C SER A 21 2.45 2.30 14.67
N LYS A 22 1.90 3.48 14.91
CA LYS A 22 1.91 4.54 13.91
C LYS A 22 3.33 4.90 13.51
N GLU A 23 4.23 4.91 14.49
CA GLU A 23 5.64 5.22 14.25
C GLU A 23 6.28 4.18 13.32
N ASP A 24 5.98 2.92 13.54
CA ASP A 24 6.55 1.86 12.71
C ASP A 24 5.99 1.92 11.29
N ILE A 25 4.71 2.23 11.14
CA ILE A 25 4.12 2.40 9.82
C ILE A 25 4.77 3.56 9.09
N THR A 26 4.93 4.68 9.77
CA THR A 26 5.56 5.87 9.18
C THR A 26 7.00 5.58 8.78
N HIS A 27 7.73 4.89 9.65
CA HIS A 27 9.12 4.53 9.37
C HIS A 27 9.20 3.62 8.14
N LEU A 28 8.30 2.64 8.05
CA LEU A 28 8.30 1.74 6.90
C LEU A 28 8.05 2.51 5.61
N ILE A 29 7.07 3.41 5.61
CA ILE A 29 6.75 4.19 4.41
C ILE A 29 7.93 5.04 4.00
N LYS A 30 8.59 5.70 4.95
CA LYS A 30 9.78 6.48 4.64
C LYS A 30 10.88 5.63 4.04
N SER A 31 11.05 4.40 4.54
CA SER A 31 12.04 3.49 4.01
C SER A 31 11.70 3.05 2.58
N VAL A 32 10.42 2.82 2.31
CA VAL A 32 9.98 2.49 0.96
C VAL A 32 10.31 3.64 0.00
N ILE A 33 9.98 4.87 0.40
CA ILE A 33 10.26 6.04 -0.43
C ILE A 33 11.75 6.19 -0.67
N TYR A 34 12.56 5.98 0.36
CA TYR A 34 14.00 6.02 0.23
C TYR A 34 14.50 5.00 -0.80
N HIS A 35 14.00 3.78 -0.76
CA HIS A 35 14.40 2.75 -1.71
C HIS A 35 13.93 3.05 -3.13
N LEU A 36 12.75 3.64 -3.27
CA LEU A 36 12.27 4.08 -4.58
C LEU A 36 13.21 5.12 -5.17
N GLU A 37 13.70 6.03 -4.35
CA GLU A 37 14.67 7.03 -4.77
C GLU A 37 15.97 6.40 -5.19
N GLN A 38 16.50 5.47 -4.39
CA GLN A 38 17.75 4.80 -4.69
C GLN A 38 17.69 4.00 -5.99
N LYS A 39 16.56 3.41 -6.28
CA LYS A 39 16.36 2.64 -7.51
C LYS A 39 15.98 3.51 -8.69
N LYS A 40 15.84 4.81 -8.47
CA LYS A 40 15.51 5.78 -9.53
C LYS A 40 14.24 5.43 -10.27
N ILE A 41 13.27 4.91 -9.55
CA ILE A 41 11.98 4.56 -10.14
C ILE A 41 11.15 5.80 -10.39
N PHE A 42 11.26 6.80 -9.54
CA PHE A 42 10.56 8.07 -9.68
C PHE A 42 11.54 9.23 -9.67
N GLN A 43 11.14 10.32 -10.30
CA GLN A 43 11.92 11.55 -10.28
C GLN A 43 11.66 12.31 -9.00
N GLU A 44 12.51 13.29 -8.72
CA GLU A 44 12.45 14.05 -7.47
C GLU A 44 11.09 14.67 -7.22
N GLU A 45 10.48 15.24 -8.26
CA GLU A 45 9.18 15.87 -8.11
C GLU A 45 8.10 14.87 -7.76
N GLU A 46 8.18 13.67 -8.33
CA GLU A 46 7.22 12.61 -8.04
C GLU A 46 7.41 12.12 -6.61
N LEU A 47 8.65 12.01 -6.16
CA LEU A 47 8.93 11.60 -4.79
C LEU A 47 8.39 12.61 -3.79
N LYS A 48 8.46 13.90 -4.10
CA LYS A 48 7.86 14.93 -3.26
C LYS A 48 6.35 14.75 -3.17
N LYS A 49 5.70 14.43 -4.28
CA LYS A 49 4.27 14.21 -4.28
C LYS A 49 3.90 13.00 -3.44
N ILE A 50 4.69 11.94 -3.52
CA ILE A 50 4.46 10.76 -2.71
C ILE A 50 4.58 11.12 -1.23
N ASN A 51 5.63 11.83 -0.86
CA ASN A 51 5.84 12.25 0.53
C ASN A 51 4.66 13.06 1.04
N LEU A 52 4.23 14.06 0.27
CA LEU A 52 3.13 14.91 0.69
C LEU A 52 1.83 14.10 0.83
N SER A 53 1.56 13.22 -0.11
CA SER A 53 0.31 12.49 -0.12
C SER A 53 0.23 11.46 0.99
N VAL A 54 1.34 10.85 1.34
CA VAL A 54 1.33 9.70 2.22
C VAL A 54 1.74 10.03 3.65
N LEU A 55 2.68 10.93 3.84
CA LEU A 55 3.24 11.21 5.16
C LEU A 55 2.58 12.35 5.91
N THR A 56 1.78 13.16 5.23
CA THR A 56 1.05 14.22 5.92
C THR A 56 -0.20 13.65 6.57
N ASN A 57 -0.78 14.42 7.47
CA ASN A 57 -2.04 14.03 8.09
C ASN A 57 -3.24 14.41 7.25
N GLU A 58 -3.02 14.99 6.09
CA GLU A 58 -4.12 15.39 5.25
C GLU A 58 -4.86 14.17 4.73
N PRO A 59 -6.17 14.27 4.55
CA PRO A 59 -6.91 13.16 4.00
C PRO A 59 -6.38 12.84 2.61
N PHE A 60 -6.38 11.56 2.30
CA PHE A 60 -6.00 11.10 1.00
C PHE A 60 -6.84 11.86 -0.02
N ASN A 61 -6.21 12.22 -1.12
CA ASN A 61 -6.84 13.10 -2.10
C ASN A 61 -8.12 12.51 -2.69
N ASN A 62 -8.67 13.24 -3.65
CA ASN A 62 -9.94 12.88 -4.26
C ASN A 62 -10.02 11.46 -4.77
N LEU A 63 -8.91 10.93 -5.23
CA LEU A 63 -8.89 9.58 -5.75
C LEU A 63 -9.29 8.58 -4.67
N TYR A 64 -8.72 8.72 -3.48
CA TYR A 64 -9.05 7.84 -2.39
C TYR A 64 -10.49 7.99 -1.94
N PHE A 65 -10.93 9.21 -1.71
CA PHE A 65 -12.30 9.43 -1.30
C PHE A 65 -13.29 8.95 -2.34
N LYS A 66 -13.00 9.22 -3.58
CA LYS A 66 -13.86 8.78 -4.66
C LYS A 66 -13.93 7.26 -4.71
N TYR A 67 -12.81 6.61 -4.46
CA TYR A 67 -12.73 5.18 -4.50
C TYR A 67 -13.43 4.55 -3.30
N ASN A 68 -13.26 5.09 -2.13
CA ASN A 68 -13.77 4.50 -0.92
C ASN A 68 -15.14 4.97 -0.51
N LYS A 69 -15.67 5.97 -1.16
CA LYS A 69 -16.97 6.50 -0.80
C LYS A 69 -18.05 5.43 -0.83
N GLU A 70 -17.93 4.51 -1.76
CA GLU A 70 -18.90 3.44 -1.91
C GLU A 70 -18.54 2.19 -1.15
N ARG A 71 -17.30 2.08 -0.73
CA ARG A 71 -16.82 0.87 -0.13
C ARG A 71 -16.15 1.17 1.13
N LEU A 72 -16.76 1.91 1.93
CA LEU A 72 -16.14 2.14 3.17
C LEU A 72 -15.59 0.85 3.64
N PRO A 73 -14.30 0.74 3.76
CA PRO A 73 -13.71 -0.50 4.18
C PRO A 73 -13.87 -0.62 5.65
N LEU A 74 -15.09 -0.69 6.05
CA LEU A 74 -15.34 -0.84 7.43
C LEU A 74 -14.60 -2.02 7.95
N ALA A 75 -14.52 -3.02 7.15
CA ALA A 75 -13.84 -4.19 7.57
C ALA A 75 -13.43 -4.99 6.38
N GLY A 76 -13.17 -4.38 5.30
CA GLY A 76 -12.87 -5.14 4.11
C GLY A 76 -11.42 -5.09 3.70
N SER A 77 -10.98 -6.11 3.00
CA SER A 77 -9.73 -6.07 2.30
C SER A 77 -9.90 -5.21 1.06
N VAL A 78 -8.83 -4.53 0.67
CA VAL A 78 -8.86 -3.62 -0.47
C VAL A 78 -8.26 -4.30 -1.68
N TYR A 79 -8.95 -4.17 -2.81
CA TYR A 79 -8.40 -4.63 -4.09
C TYR A 79 -7.75 -3.45 -4.77
N LEU A 80 -6.46 -3.56 -5.02
CA LEU A 80 -5.69 -2.48 -5.64
C LEU A 80 -5.25 -2.87 -7.05
N GLN A 81 -5.72 -2.11 -8.01
CA GLN A 81 -5.29 -2.23 -9.40
C GLN A 81 -5.34 -0.83 -9.99
N GLU A 82 -4.20 -0.31 -10.38
CA GLU A 82 -4.07 1.03 -10.93
C GLU A 82 -3.12 1.00 -12.11
N SER A 83 -3.44 1.74 -13.16
CA SER A 83 -2.57 1.80 -14.34
C SER A 83 -1.47 2.83 -14.17
N ASP A 84 -1.72 3.88 -13.41
CA ASP A 84 -0.73 4.93 -13.17
C ASP A 84 0.21 4.54 -12.04
N ASP A 85 1.50 4.56 -12.31
CA ASP A 85 2.50 4.11 -11.35
C ASP A 85 2.52 4.96 -10.07
N LEU A 86 2.40 6.26 -10.20
CA LEU A 86 2.41 7.14 -9.04
C LEU A 86 1.19 6.88 -8.16
N THR A 87 0.03 6.76 -8.79
CA THR A 87 -1.19 6.44 -8.07
C THR A 87 -1.09 5.08 -7.39
N PHE A 88 -0.48 4.13 -8.06
CA PHE A 88 -0.32 2.79 -7.51
C PHE A 88 0.45 2.81 -6.19
N ILE A 89 1.63 3.44 -6.17
CA ILE A 89 2.45 3.44 -4.97
C ILE A 89 1.83 4.28 -3.86
N VAL A 90 1.21 5.41 -4.20
CA VAL A 90 0.54 6.23 -3.20
C VAL A 90 -0.62 5.46 -2.57
N SER A 91 -1.40 4.77 -3.38
CA SER A 91 -2.52 3.97 -2.87
C SER A 91 -2.04 2.82 -2.01
N LEU A 92 -0.99 2.16 -2.42
CA LEU A 92 -0.42 1.05 -1.65
C LEU A 92 -0.01 1.52 -0.25
N CYS A 93 0.75 2.59 -0.18
CA CYS A 93 1.21 3.13 1.09
C CYS A 93 0.05 3.64 1.94
N HIS A 94 -0.92 4.28 1.29
CA HIS A 94 -2.04 4.82 2.02
C HIS A 94 -2.92 3.74 2.64
N HIS A 95 -3.19 2.68 1.89
CA HIS A 95 -3.97 1.57 2.44
C HIS A 95 -3.23 0.85 3.55
N PHE A 96 -1.89 0.80 3.46
CA PHE A 96 -1.11 0.27 4.56
C PHE A 96 -1.27 1.14 5.81
N LYS A 97 -1.27 2.47 5.64
CA LYS A 97 -1.53 3.38 6.77
C LYS A 97 -2.90 3.13 7.37
N MET A 98 -3.86 2.78 6.55
CA MET A 98 -5.22 2.49 7.01
C MET A 98 -5.34 1.09 7.61
N ARG A 99 -4.25 0.35 7.61
CA ARG A 99 -4.20 -1.02 8.14
C ARG A 99 -5.17 -1.95 7.46
N SER A 100 -5.25 -1.84 6.14
CA SER A 100 -6.12 -2.69 5.33
C SER A 100 -5.35 -3.83 4.72
N PRO A 101 -5.84 -5.07 4.82
CA PRO A 101 -5.28 -6.15 4.01
C PRO A 101 -5.50 -5.86 2.53
N LEU A 102 -4.60 -6.36 1.69
CA LEU A 102 -4.55 -5.96 0.29
C LEU A 102 -4.54 -7.14 -0.66
N ILE A 103 -5.35 -7.05 -1.70
CA ILE A 103 -5.23 -7.91 -2.86
C ILE A 103 -4.74 -7.01 -3.98
N ILE A 104 -3.58 -7.32 -4.54
CA ILE A 104 -2.91 -6.43 -5.47
C ILE A 104 -2.69 -7.09 -6.82
N ARG A 105 -3.04 -6.39 -7.87
CA ARG A 105 -2.68 -6.78 -9.22
C ARG A 105 -1.83 -5.68 -9.84
N GLY A 106 -0.58 -6.00 -10.17
CA GLY A 106 0.29 -5.06 -10.85
C GLY A 106 -0.03 -5.01 -12.33
N SER A 107 0.03 -3.82 -12.91
CA SER A 107 -0.30 -3.63 -14.32
C SER A 107 0.91 -3.71 -15.23
N ASN A 108 2.12 -3.58 -14.69
CA ASN A 108 3.33 -3.54 -15.52
C ASN A 108 4.55 -3.93 -14.67
N SER A 109 5.69 -4.03 -15.33
CA SER A 109 6.92 -4.45 -14.67
C SER A 109 7.40 -3.45 -13.64
N GLN A 110 7.11 -2.16 -13.83
CA GLN A 110 7.52 -1.13 -12.89
C GLN A 110 6.76 -1.29 -11.57
N GLN A 111 5.48 -1.55 -11.66
CA GLN A 111 4.69 -1.80 -10.45
C GLN A 111 5.12 -3.06 -9.74
N SER A 112 5.54 -4.07 -10.49
CA SER A 112 6.10 -5.27 -9.87
C SER A 112 7.35 -4.97 -9.07
N LYS A 113 8.22 -4.09 -9.59
CA LYS A 113 9.40 -3.65 -8.86
C LYS A 113 9.04 -2.88 -7.60
N MET A 114 8.02 -2.03 -7.68
CA MET A 114 7.55 -1.31 -6.51
C MET A 114 7.06 -2.27 -5.42
N LEU A 115 6.32 -3.30 -5.83
CA LEU A 115 5.87 -4.32 -4.90
C LEU A 115 7.03 -5.07 -4.25
N GLU A 116 8.04 -5.41 -5.04
CA GLU A 116 9.22 -6.06 -4.49
C GLU A 116 9.90 -5.19 -3.44
N ILE A 117 10.01 -3.90 -3.73
CA ILE A 117 10.61 -2.96 -2.79
C ILE A 117 9.78 -2.90 -1.51
N PHE A 118 8.46 -2.84 -1.64
CA PHE A 118 7.59 -2.79 -0.47
C PHE A 118 7.72 -4.06 0.37
N LEU A 119 7.67 -5.21 -0.27
CA LEU A 119 7.78 -6.49 0.44
C LEU A 119 9.15 -6.66 1.09
N GLN A 120 10.21 -6.26 0.40
CA GLN A 120 11.54 -6.33 0.95
C GLN A 120 11.68 -5.42 2.17
N THR A 121 11.11 -4.23 2.09
CA THR A 121 11.16 -3.28 3.20
C THR A 121 10.41 -3.83 4.42
N LEU A 122 9.28 -4.49 4.20
CA LEU A 122 8.58 -5.17 5.29
C LEU A 122 9.50 -6.20 5.95
N SER A 123 10.14 -7.01 5.14
CA SER A 123 11.02 -8.05 5.65
C SER A 123 12.18 -7.46 6.45
N GLU A 124 12.78 -6.39 5.94
CA GLU A 124 13.91 -5.72 6.61
C GLU A 124 13.50 -5.14 7.96
N ASN A 125 12.24 -4.81 8.12
CA ASN A 125 11.70 -4.27 9.37
C ASN A 125 11.03 -5.35 10.21
N GLN A 126 11.26 -6.60 9.86
CA GLN A 126 10.73 -7.75 10.60
C GLN A 126 9.21 -7.76 10.68
N MET A 127 8.57 -7.27 9.63
CA MET A 127 7.13 -7.29 9.53
C MET A 127 6.68 -8.41 8.61
N LYS A 128 5.54 -9.00 8.95
CA LYS A 128 4.96 -10.05 8.11
C LYS A 128 4.25 -9.43 6.93
N SER A 129 4.23 -10.14 5.82
CA SER A 129 3.56 -9.69 4.60
C SER A 129 2.32 -10.52 4.26
N ASP A 130 1.87 -11.35 5.19
CA ASP A 130 0.75 -12.26 4.94
C ASP A 130 -0.54 -11.53 4.62
N PHE A 131 -0.63 -10.26 4.98
CA PHE A 131 -1.82 -9.45 4.70
C PHE A 131 -1.89 -8.99 3.24
N ILE A 132 -0.89 -9.33 2.44
CA ILE A 132 -0.86 -8.96 1.03
C ILE A 132 -0.97 -10.22 0.17
N LYS A 133 -1.93 -10.20 -0.76
CA LYS A 133 -2.08 -11.25 -1.74
C LYS A 133 -1.88 -10.65 -3.11
N ILE A 134 -0.91 -11.17 -3.86
CA ILE A 134 -0.64 -10.69 -5.21
C ILE A 134 -1.27 -11.66 -6.18
N ILE A 135 -2.02 -11.13 -7.14
CA ILE A 135 -2.64 -11.95 -8.18
C ILE A 135 -2.15 -11.51 -9.54
N GLN A 136 -2.19 -12.42 -10.45
CA GLN A 136 -1.68 -12.19 -11.81
C GLN A 136 -2.79 -11.68 -12.74
#